data_41e6e9fa10f806c27490251b2375cdda
#
_entry.id   41e6e9fa10f806c27490251b2375cdda
#
_cell.length_a   1.000
_cell.length_b   1.000
_cell.length_c   1.000
_cell.angle_alpha   90.00
_cell.angle_beta   90.00
_cell.angle_gamma   90.00
#
_symmetry.space_group_name_H-M   'P 1'
#
loop_
_entity.id
_entity.type
_entity.pdbx_description
1 polymer ?
#
loop_
_entity_poly.entity_id
_entity_poly.type
_entity_poly.pdbx_seq_one_letter_code
_entity_poly.pdbx_strand_id
1 'polypeptide(L)'
;MPDLPNQQSSFVPPSQLDEFLIERPLGRGANGQVYLARDTVLDRSVAIKFLGGRRLSKHARRRFLIEARAIARLKHPNVVTVYRFGESRGRPYLVSEYVAGQSLARVIKPVPWQRALAIGAELARGLAAAHEQGVLHRDIKPAKVDFVARHGGSSLRRRGCVGNMKG
;
A
#
# COMPACT_ATOMS: atom_id res chain seq x y z
N MET A 1 33.71 1.03 22.30
CA MET A 1 32.69 2.02 21.93
C MET A 1 31.42 1.26 21.73
N PRO A 2 30.37 1.37 22.61
CA PRO A 2 29.11 0.70 22.37
C PRO A 2 28.36 1.42 21.25
N ASP A 3 27.88 0.63 20.28
CA ASP A 3 27.03 1.08 19.19
C ASP A 3 25.78 1.78 19.72
N LEU A 4 25.63 3.06 19.40
CA LEU A 4 24.41 3.80 19.67
C LEU A 4 23.27 3.17 18.85
N PRO A 5 22.16 2.78 19.48
CA PRO A 5 21.02 2.26 18.75
C PRO A 5 20.50 3.33 17.79
N ASN A 6 20.40 2.95 16.53
CA ASN A 6 19.81 3.76 15.45
C ASN A 6 18.44 4.27 15.88
N GLN A 7 18.40 5.51 16.40
CA GLN A 7 17.16 6.22 16.73
C GLN A 7 16.44 6.58 15.44
N GLN A 8 15.73 5.59 14.89
CA GLN A 8 14.67 5.85 13.91
C GLN A 8 13.59 6.64 14.66
N SER A 9 13.70 7.96 14.61
CA SER A 9 12.69 8.88 15.17
C SER A 9 11.31 8.40 14.72
N SER A 10 10.48 8.00 15.70
CA SER A 10 9.13 7.54 15.45
C SER A 10 8.35 8.69 14.83
N PHE A 11 8.09 8.60 13.53
CA PHE A 11 7.24 9.57 12.87
C PHE A 11 5.83 9.44 13.41
N VAL A 12 5.31 10.53 13.94
CA VAL A 12 3.91 10.67 14.34
C VAL A 12 3.22 11.46 13.23
N PRO A 13 2.21 10.90 12.57
CA PRO A 13 1.46 11.62 11.56
C PRO A 13 0.67 12.76 12.21
N PRO A 14 0.31 13.82 11.48
CA PRO A 14 -0.70 14.76 11.95
C PRO A 14 -2.03 14.03 12.19
N SER A 15 -2.85 14.51 13.12
CA SER A 15 -4.18 13.96 13.35
C SER A 15 -5.10 14.15 12.14
N GLN A 16 -4.87 15.23 11.39
CA GLN A 16 -5.58 15.56 10.15
C GLN A 16 -4.59 15.92 9.05
N LEU A 17 -4.86 15.44 7.85
CA LEU A 17 -4.09 15.68 6.64
C LEU A 17 -5.07 16.07 5.53
N ASP A 18 -5.18 17.38 5.23
CA ASP A 18 -6.20 17.93 4.34
C ASP A 18 -7.62 17.45 4.77
N GLU A 19 -8.35 16.78 3.88
CA GLU A 19 -9.67 16.17 4.16
C GLU A 19 -9.61 14.82 4.90
N PHE A 20 -8.42 14.29 5.20
CA PHE A 20 -8.26 12.98 5.80
C PHE A 20 -8.03 13.05 7.31
N LEU A 21 -8.89 12.46 8.11
CA LEU A 21 -8.70 12.24 9.54
C LEU A 21 -7.95 10.93 9.77
N ILE A 22 -6.76 11.00 10.37
CA ILE A 22 -5.96 9.82 10.68
C ILE A 22 -6.54 9.14 11.93
N GLU A 23 -6.95 7.88 11.78
CA GLU A 23 -7.62 7.14 12.86
C GLU A 23 -6.64 6.27 13.66
N ARG A 24 -5.95 5.34 12.98
CA ARG A 24 -5.07 4.38 13.64
C ARG A 24 -4.01 3.81 12.70
N PRO A 25 -2.89 3.31 13.24
CA PRO A 25 -1.91 2.61 12.43
C PRO A 25 -2.47 1.27 11.92
N LEU A 26 -2.15 0.93 10.65
CA LEU A 26 -2.41 -0.37 10.04
C LEU A 26 -1.16 -1.24 9.99
N GLY A 27 0.02 -0.62 9.92
CA GLY A 27 1.28 -1.32 9.89
C GLY A 27 2.48 -0.42 9.68
N ARG A 28 3.65 -0.96 10.01
CA ARG A 28 4.96 -0.33 9.81
C ARG A 28 5.88 -1.29 9.09
N GLY A 29 6.67 -0.79 8.17
CA GLY A 29 7.67 -1.57 7.44
C GLY A 29 8.87 -0.73 7.03
N ALA A 30 9.86 -1.34 6.39
CA ALA A 30 11.08 -0.66 5.94
C ALA A 30 10.80 0.57 5.06
N ASN A 31 9.70 0.56 4.30
CA ASN A 31 9.34 1.60 3.33
C ASN A 31 8.33 2.62 3.87
N GLY A 32 8.12 2.69 5.19
CA GLY A 32 7.23 3.67 5.82
C GLY A 32 6.15 3.08 6.71
N GLN A 33 5.18 3.92 7.04
CA GLN A 33 4.06 3.60 7.94
C GLN A 33 2.74 3.78 7.21
N VAL A 34 1.78 2.90 7.48
CA VAL A 34 0.45 2.93 6.89
C VAL A 34 -0.58 3.16 7.98
N TYR A 35 -1.51 4.05 7.72
CA TYR A 35 -2.60 4.43 8.64
C TYR A 35 -3.95 4.24 7.97
N LEU A 36 -4.94 3.85 8.75
CA LEU A 36 -6.34 4.02 8.41
C LEU A 36 -6.70 5.49 8.59
N ALA A 37 -7.43 6.04 7.64
CA ALA A 37 -7.95 7.38 7.72
C ALA A 37 -9.38 7.45 7.15
N ARG A 38 -10.13 8.45 7.58
CA ARG A 38 -11.44 8.80 7.06
C ARG A 38 -11.31 9.97 6.08
N ASP A 39 -11.72 9.78 4.84
CA ASP A 39 -11.96 10.85 3.87
C ASP A 39 -13.28 11.52 4.25
N THR A 40 -13.21 12.74 4.80
CA THR A 40 -14.39 13.45 5.33
C THR A 40 -15.26 14.07 4.25
N VAL A 41 -14.72 14.24 3.04
CA VAL A 41 -15.48 14.79 1.90
C VAL A 41 -16.30 13.71 1.21
N LEU A 42 -15.69 12.53 0.98
CA LEU A 42 -16.34 11.42 0.29
C LEU A 42 -16.89 10.36 1.26
N ASP A 43 -16.79 10.61 2.57
CA ASP A 43 -17.31 9.75 3.64
C ASP A 43 -16.90 8.28 3.52
N ARG A 44 -15.61 8.01 3.30
CA ARG A 44 -15.08 6.67 3.09
C ARG A 44 -13.77 6.43 3.85
N SER A 45 -13.50 5.15 4.15
CA SER A 45 -12.21 4.75 4.70
C SER A 45 -11.15 4.65 3.61
N VAL A 46 -9.96 5.17 3.90
CA VAL A 46 -8.79 5.13 3.01
C VAL A 46 -7.55 4.65 3.78
N ALA A 47 -6.56 4.16 3.07
CA ALA A 47 -5.24 3.85 3.63
C ALA A 47 -4.24 4.93 3.21
N ILE A 48 -3.57 5.55 4.19
CA ILE A 48 -2.53 6.55 3.94
C ILE A 48 -1.18 5.97 4.30
N LYS A 49 -0.30 5.86 3.30
CA LYS A 49 1.08 5.42 3.47
C LYS A 49 2.02 6.61 3.46
N PHE A 50 2.64 6.90 4.60
CA PHE A 50 3.76 7.82 4.67
C PHE A 50 5.05 7.07 4.34
N LEU A 51 5.80 7.60 3.39
CA LEU A 51 7.05 6.97 2.94
C LEU A 51 8.18 7.22 3.94
N GLY A 52 9.07 6.24 4.07
CA GLY A 52 10.26 6.35 4.91
C GLY A 52 11.26 7.36 4.33
N GLY A 53 12.04 8.01 5.23
CA GLY A 53 13.04 9.02 4.86
C GLY A 53 12.60 10.45 5.16
N ARG A 54 13.57 11.27 5.58
CA ARG A 54 13.30 12.64 6.08
C ARG A 54 13.04 13.65 4.98
N ARG A 55 13.65 13.51 3.82
CA ARG A 55 13.41 14.28 2.58
C ARG A 55 13.88 13.45 1.41
N LEU A 56 13.02 13.21 0.46
CA LEU A 56 13.45 12.66 -0.82
C LEU A 56 14.30 13.72 -1.56
N SER A 57 15.41 13.28 -2.17
CA SER A 57 16.12 14.15 -3.12
C SER A 57 15.16 14.54 -4.26
N LYS A 58 15.41 15.67 -4.93
CA LYS A 58 14.61 16.10 -6.08
C LYS A 58 14.47 14.98 -7.12
N HIS A 59 15.52 14.21 -7.34
CA HIS A 59 15.53 13.10 -8.29
C HIS A 59 14.67 11.90 -7.82
N ALA A 60 14.77 11.52 -6.55
CA ALA A 60 13.94 10.47 -5.96
C ALA A 60 12.46 10.85 -5.96
N ARG A 61 12.14 12.13 -5.69
CA ARG A 61 10.77 12.65 -5.77
C ARG A 61 10.20 12.59 -7.19
N ARG A 62 10.99 12.95 -8.19
CA ARG A 62 10.57 12.88 -9.60
C ARG A 62 10.26 11.45 -10.03
N ARG A 63 11.14 10.49 -9.71
CA ARG A 63 10.92 9.06 -9.98
C ARG A 63 9.65 8.56 -9.30
N PHE A 64 9.50 8.89 -8.03
CA PHE A 64 8.30 8.53 -7.26
C PHE A 64 7.00 9.02 -7.91
N LEU A 65 6.97 10.27 -8.37
CA LEU A 65 5.81 10.84 -9.04
C LEU A 65 5.50 10.13 -10.36
N ILE A 66 6.51 9.74 -11.13
CA ILE A 66 6.33 8.99 -12.38
C ILE A 66 5.68 7.63 -12.08
N GLU A 67 6.21 6.89 -11.09
CA GLU A 67 5.67 5.59 -10.68
C GLU A 67 4.26 5.73 -10.09
N ALA A 68 4.03 6.72 -9.24
CA ALA A 68 2.71 6.96 -8.65
C ALA A 68 1.66 7.29 -9.73
N ARG A 69 2.02 8.05 -10.77
CA ARG A 69 1.13 8.35 -11.90
C ARG A 69 0.80 7.10 -12.73
N ALA A 70 1.77 6.23 -12.95
CA ALA A 70 1.55 4.97 -13.66
C ALA A 70 0.58 4.06 -12.88
N ILE A 71 0.79 3.93 -11.57
CA ILE A 71 -0.08 3.13 -10.69
C ILE A 71 -1.49 3.74 -10.59
N ALA A 72 -1.63 5.07 -10.56
CA ALA A 72 -2.91 5.75 -10.45
C ALA A 72 -3.82 5.54 -11.69
N ARG A 73 -3.23 5.22 -12.86
CA ARG A 73 -3.96 4.87 -14.08
C ARG A 73 -4.47 3.43 -14.08
N LEU A 74 -3.92 2.59 -13.21
CA LEU A 74 -4.23 1.17 -13.16
C LEU A 74 -5.55 0.92 -12.44
N LYS A 75 -6.59 0.58 -13.20
CA LYS A 75 -7.90 0.19 -12.69
C LYS A 75 -8.12 -1.29 -12.95
N HIS A 76 -8.03 -2.11 -11.91
CA HIS A 76 -8.22 -3.55 -12.01
C HIS A 76 -8.76 -4.11 -10.68
N PRO A 77 -9.71 -5.07 -10.68
CA PRO A 77 -10.33 -5.57 -9.45
C PRO A 77 -9.34 -6.22 -8.48
N ASN A 78 -8.22 -6.73 -8.97
CA ASN A 78 -7.17 -7.33 -8.14
C ASN A 78 -6.00 -6.37 -7.84
N VAL A 79 -6.16 -5.06 -8.08
CA VAL A 79 -5.16 -4.04 -7.75
C VAL A 79 -5.81 -2.94 -6.93
N VAL A 80 -5.19 -2.57 -5.82
CA VAL A 80 -5.68 -1.48 -4.97
C VAL A 80 -5.58 -0.15 -5.71
N THR A 81 -6.67 0.59 -5.71
CA THR A 81 -6.76 1.89 -6.38
C THR A 81 -5.97 2.94 -5.60
N VAL A 82 -5.13 3.70 -6.29
CA VAL A 82 -4.47 4.88 -5.75
C VAL A 82 -5.34 6.10 -6.05
N TYR A 83 -5.65 6.87 -5.00
CA TYR A 83 -6.50 8.06 -5.11
C TYR A 83 -5.69 9.34 -5.20
N ARG A 84 -4.65 9.46 -4.39
CA ARG A 84 -3.88 10.71 -4.28
C ARG A 84 -2.43 10.45 -3.87
N PHE A 85 -1.57 11.32 -4.34
CA PHE A 85 -0.21 11.50 -3.85
C PHE A 85 -0.06 12.93 -3.33
N GLY A 86 0.64 13.09 -2.22
CA GLY A 86 0.91 14.39 -1.63
C GLY A 86 2.19 14.40 -0.80
N GLU A 87 2.43 15.55 -0.16
CA GLU A 87 3.56 15.74 0.74
C GLU A 87 3.09 16.50 1.99
N SER A 88 3.44 16.00 3.16
CA SER A 88 3.16 16.65 4.44
C SER A 88 4.44 16.79 5.24
N ARG A 89 4.78 18.03 5.64
CA ARG A 89 5.99 18.37 6.40
C ARG A 89 7.28 17.81 5.77
N GLY A 90 7.39 17.88 4.42
CA GLY A 90 8.53 17.36 3.66
C GLY A 90 8.55 15.82 3.52
N ARG A 91 7.50 15.13 3.94
CA ARG A 91 7.36 13.68 3.83
C ARG A 91 6.30 13.31 2.81
N PRO A 92 6.64 12.54 1.77
CA PRO A 92 5.67 12.08 0.79
C PRO A 92 4.69 11.09 1.39
N TYR A 93 3.44 11.17 0.96
CA TYR A 93 2.40 10.20 1.32
C TYR A 93 1.60 9.79 0.09
N LEU A 94 0.99 8.63 0.18
CA LEU A 94 0.08 8.08 -0.80
C LEU A 94 -1.24 7.72 -0.14
N VAL A 95 -2.34 8.14 -0.74
CA VAL A 95 -3.69 7.74 -0.34
C VAL A 95 -4.19 6.68 -1.31
N SER A 96 -4.67 5.58 -0.78
CA SER A 96 -5.20 4.46 -1.55
C SER A 96 -6.48 3.91 -0.96
N GLU A 97 -7.15 3.05 -1.70
CA GLU A 97 -8.26 2.25 -1.22
C GLU A 97 -7.86 1.51 0.07
N TYR A 98 -8.73 1.57 1.09
CA TYR A 98 -8.62 0.72 2.25
C TYR A 98 -9.31 -0.61 1.99
N VAL A 99 -8.56 -1.70 2.08
CA VAL A 99 -9.08 -3.06 1.95
C VAL A 99 -9.38 -3.61 3.33
N ALA A 100 -10.66 -3.74 3.66
CA ALA A 100 -11.12 -4.35 4.92
C ALA A 100 -10.94 -5.86 4.84
N GLY A 101 -9.76 -6.36 5.21
CA GLY A 101 -9.40 -7.76 5.15
C GLY A 101 -8.12 -8.08 5.91
N GLN A 102 -7.60 -9.26 5.70
CA GLN A 102 -6.31 -9.67 6.26
C GLN A 102 -5.30 -10.00 5.16
N SER A 103 -4.02 -9.81 5.45
CA SER A 103 -2.98 -10.19 4.50
C SER A 103 -2.88 -11.72 4.39
N LEU A 104 -2.49 -12.20 3.21
CA LEU A 104 -2.26 -13.62 2.96
C LEU A 104 -1.21 -14.23 3.92
N ALA A 105 -0.30 -13.41 4.46
CA ALA A 105 0.66 -13.84 5.48
C ALA A 105 -0.01 -14.26 6.81
N ARG A 106 -1.22 -13.77 7.09
CA ARG A 106 -2.01 -14.09 8.31
C ARG A 106 -3.04 -15.19 8.10
N VAL A 107 -3.19 -15.68 6.88
CA VAL A 107 -4.11 -16.79 6.60
C VAL A 107 -3.59 -18.06 7.25
N ILE A 108 -4.49 -18.73 7.98
CA ILE A 108 -4.19 -20.01 8.66
C ILE A 108 -3.86 -21.07 7.58
N LYS A 109 -2.77 -21.78 7.78
CA LYS A 109 -2.31 -22.86 6.90
C LYS A 109 -2.66 -24.23 7.51
N PRO A 110 -2.84 -25.28 6.69
CA PRO A 110 -2.72 -25.32 5.24
C PRO A 110 -3.91 -24.69 4.51
N VAL A 111 -3.65 -24.06 3.36
CA VAL A 111 -4.71 -23.55 2.47
C VAL A 111 -5.06 -24.64 1.46
N PRO A 112 -6.35 -25.02 1.29
CA PRO A 112 -6.76 -25.98 0.26
C PRO A 112 -6.23 -25.57 -1.11
N TRP A 113 -5.78 -26.53 -1.90
CA TRP A 113 -5.10 -26.27 -3.17
C TRP A 113 -5.98 -25.49 -4.17
N GLN A 114 -7.28 -25.75 -4.21
CA GLN A 114 -8.24 -25.02 -5.06
C GLN A 114 -8.25 -23.52 -4.71
N ARG A 115 -8.22 -23.22 -3.41
CA ARG A 115 -8.16 -21.84 -2.92
C ARG A 115 -6.80 -21.20 -3.23
N ALA A 116 -5.72 -21.95 -3.08
CA ALA A 116 -4.38 -21.47 -3.43
C ALA A 116 -4.28 -21.15 -4.92
N LEU A 117 -4.85 -21.99 -5.79
CA LEU A 117 -4.91 -21.77 -7.23
C LEU A 117 -5.73 -20.54 -7.59
N ALA A 118 -6.92 -20.37 -7.00
CA ALA A 118 -7.75 -19.17 -7.21
C ALA A 118 -7.00 -17.88 -6.82
N ILE A 119 -6.35 -17.88 -5.66
CA ILE A 119 -5.50 -16.78 -5.18
C ILE A 119 -4.38 -16.48 -6.19
N GLY A 120 -3.68 -17.51 -6.65
CA GLY A 120 -2.61 -17.37 -7.63
C GLY A 120 -3.09 -16.79 -8.97
N ALA A 121 -4.22 -17.25 -9.46
CA ALA A 121 -4.82 -16.76 -10.70
C ALA A 121 -5.26 -15.30 -10.61
N GLU A 122 -5.90 -14.88 -9.52
CA GLU A 122 -6.28 -13.48 -9.30
C GLU A 122 -5.04 -12.57 -9.16
N LEU A 123 -4.01 -13.05 -8.47
CA LEU A 123 -2.72 -12.37 -8.35
C LEU A 123 -2.06 -12.19 -9.71
N ALA A 124 -2.03 -13.22 -10.54
CA ALA A 124 -1.46 -13.18 -11.88
C ALA A 124 -2.19 -12.17 -12.78
N ARG A 125 -3.54 -12.15 -12.77
CA ARG A 125 -4.34 -11.17 -13.53
C ARG A 125 -4.01 -9.72 -13.13
N GLY A 126 -3.92 -9.44 -11.81
CA GLY A 126 -3.56 -8.12 -11.34
C GLY A 126 -2.12 -7.73 -11.72
N LEU A 127 -1.18 -8.68 -11.77
CA LEU A 127 0.19 -8.45 -12.24
C LEU A 127 0.23 -8.18 -13.73
N ALA A 128 -0.48 -8.98 -14.53
CA ALA A 128 -0.57 -8.79 -15.97
C ALA A 128 -1.06 -7.38 -16.31
N ALA A 129 -2.18 -6.94 -15.70
CA ALA A 129 -2.69 -5.60 -15.89
C ALA A 129 -1.69 -4.50 -15.50
N ALA A 130 -0.88 -4.71 -14.45
CA ALA A 130 0.18 -3.78 -14.07
C ALA A 130 1.32 -3.75 -15.11
N HIS A 131 1.73 -4.92 -15.60
CA HIS A 131 2.79 -5.05 -16.59
C HIS A 131 2.41 -4.41 -17.94
N GLU A 132 1.16 -4.56 -18.39
CA GLU A 132 0.63 -3.89 -19.57
C GLU A 132 0.74 -2.36 -19.49
N GLN A 133 0.69 -1.80 -18.28
CA GLN A 133 0.90 -0.38 -18.02
C GLN A 133 2.37 -0.02 -17.71
N GLY A 134 3.31 -0.94 -17.93
CA GLY A 134 4.73 -0.75 -17.64
C GLY A 134 5.08 -0.70 -16.14
N VAL A 135 4.16 -1.11 -15.25
CA VAL A 135 4.37 -1.10 -13.80
C VAL A 135 4.87 -2.45 -13.33
N LEU A 136 6.13 -2.50 -12.87
CA LEU A 136 6.73 -3.69 -12.26
C LEU A 136 6.62 -3.63 -10.74
N HIS A 137 6.12 -4.70 -10.13
CA HIS A 137 5.90 -4.74 -8.68
C HIS A 137 7.19 -4.93 -7.87
N ARG A 138 8.16 -5.70 -8.33
CA ARG A 138 9.52 -5.97 -7.79
C ARG A 138 9.63 -6.54 -6.36
N ASP A 139 8.54 -6.60 -5.57
CA ASP A 139 8.56 -7.10 -4.18
C ASP A 139 7.21 -7.75 -3.83
N ILE A 140 6.85 -8.83 -4.54
CA ILE A 140 5.67 -9.63 -4.25
C ILE A 140 5.93 -10.54 -3.08
N LYS A 141 5.06 -10.47 -2.06
CA LYS A 141 5.11 -11.33 -0.88
C LYS A 141 3.73 -11.44 -0.24
N PRO A 142 3.45 -12.54 0.52
CA PRO A 142 2.14 -12.75 1.14
C PRO A 142 1.64 -11.58 2.00
N ALA A 143 2.56 -10.86 2.67
CA ALA A 143 2.22 -9.69 3.48
C ALA A 143 1.68 -8.48 2.68
N LYS A 144 1.80 -8.51 1.34
CA LYS A 144 1.32 -7.46 0.43
C LYS A 144 0.13 -7.89 -0.42
N VAL A 145 -0.45 -9.03 -0.13
CA VAL A 145 -1.64 -9.54 -0.77
C VAL A 145 -2.74 -9.59 0.28
N ASP A 146 -3.78 -8.76 0.14
CA ASP A 146 -4.91 -8.77 1.05
C ASP A 146 -6.02 -9.66 0.51
N PHE A 147 -6.63 -10.35 1.43
CA PHE A 147 -7.72 -11.27 1.21
C PHE A 147 -8.99 -10.72 1.83
N VAL A 148 -10.02 -10.50 1.00
CA VAL A 148 -11.36 -10.10 1.45
C VAL A 148 -12.28 -11.29 1.34
N ALA A 149 -12.83 -11.76 2.46
CA ALA A 149 -13.92 -12.71 2.44
C ALA A 149 -15.20 -11.99 1.99
N ARG A 150 -15.81 -12.44 0.88
CA ARG A 150 -17.14 -12.00 0.48
C ARG A 150 -18.17 -13.06 0.87
N HIS A 151 -19.36 -12.64 1.29
CA HIS A 151 -20.51 -13.54 1.40
C HIS A 151 -20.80 -14.09 0.00
N GLY A 152 -20.60 -15.41 -0.20
CA GLY A 152 -20.80 -16.08 -1.48
C GLY A 152 -19.56 -16.33 -2.34
N GLY A 153 -18.37 -15.98 -1.89
CA GLY A 153 -17.09 -16.25 -2.57
C GLY A 153 -15.98 -15.35 -2.08
N SER A 154 -14.76 -15.84 -2.11
CA SER A 154 -13.60 -15.08 -1.71
C SER A 154 -12.96 -14.41 -2.93
N SER A 155 -12.81 -13.09 -2.91
CA SER A 155 -12.02 -12.37 -3.90
C SER A 155 -10.79 -11.73 -3.28
N LEU A 156 -9.70 -11.73 -4.02
CA LEU A 156 -8.46 -11.07 -3.63
C LEU A 156 -8.46 -9.60 -4.07
N ARG A 157 -8.21 -8.72 -3.12
CA ARG A 157 -7.69 -7.38 -3.41
C ARG A 157 -6.31 -7.25 -2.81
N ARG A 158 -5.43 -6.54 -3.47
CA ARG A 158 -4.09 -6.26 -2.96
C ARG A 158 -4.12 -5.05 -2.02
N ARG A 159 -3.33 -5.11 -0.94
CA ARG A 159 -2.80 -3.87 -0.37
C ARG A 159 -1.97 -3.21 -1.44
N GLY A 160 -2.30 -1.95 -1.75
CA GLY A 160 -1.56 -1.18 -2.73
C GLY A 160 -0.07 -1.36 -2.59
N CYS A 161 0.43 -2.22 -3.43
CA CYS A 161 1.85 -2.32 -3.64
C CYS A 161 2.24 -1.11 -4.46
N VAL A 162 2.38 0.03 -3.79
CA VAL A 162 3.28 1.05 -4.30
C VAL A 162 4.62 0.36 -4.34
N GLY A 163 5.12 0.11 -5.54
CA GLY A 163 6.36 -0.61 -5.78
C GLY A 163 7.45 -0.14 -4.83
N ASN A 164 8.37 -1.04 -4.53
CA ASN A 164 9.50 -0.72 -3.67
C ASN A 164 10.34 0.33 -4.39
N MET A 165 10.03 1.61 -4.11
CA MET A 165 10.81 2.72 -4.63
C MET A 165 12.15 2.71 -3.91
N LYS A 166 13.05 1.84 -4.36
CA LYS A 166 14.47 1.97 -4.07
C LYS A 166 15.03 3.02 -5.02
N GLY A 167 15.41 4.15 -4.43
CA GLY A 167 16.32 5.09 -5.02
C GLY A 167 17.68 4.48 -5.25
#